data_6ca53ccfb1e498a12e4b6ea2f19cc238
#
_entry.id   6ca53ccfb1e498a12e4b6ea2f19cc238
#
_cell.length_a   1.000
_cell.length_b   1.000
_cell.length_c   1.000
_cell.angle_alpha   90.00
_cell.angle_beta   90.00
_cell.angle_gamma   90.00
#
_symmetry.space_group_name_H-M   'P 1'
#
loop_
_entity.id
_entity.type
_entity.pdbx_description
1 polymer ?
#
loop_
_entity_poly.entity_id
_entity_poly.type
_entity_poly.pdbx_seq_one_letter_code
_entity_poly.pdbx_strand_id
1 'polypeptide(L)'
;LSLRRQRQMCIRDSYDIYPDKAIERELYVSNTVGADQNNKMKKIGIFLEDMDHVTVDGNNSLFMFHGKMTTFATIGCEDVEFKNFAVDFQVPTVIDMTVESVEGNTATMYIPECYNYEVAGTTIKWYSDVSPYTGQRYWSISDLSGYHTQREDTVQGIKFGAGNGNAALKGVASIEDLGNHRVKITYNSKAGEVQNGMCFQSRPTVRDHAGTFFWKSKDIKMTSLDIQFLHGFGMVGQHSENITMEDVDFEAPKESGRTTAGYADFVQMSGCKGAININNCTFAGPHDDPINIHGTFNTVTSISSDRRTITVQYNHHETAGFPNFFEGDEIEFMTKGNMITVENSVRTVTKVDGPDGMGGNMGEGSGSLTTIKLTLDKAIPADVQVNQHVVENITYTPAVNISNCEFKEVPTRGILVTTRKPIVIENNTFDGMSMAGIYISDDAQGWYESGPVRDVTIRNNTFTRGNAQAIFIEPTNPTVSTEKTVHSNIKIKGNTFFTYNKRVLDAKSVDNLTFKNNKIYRQDPINGDGSLS
;
A
#
# COMPACT_ATOMS: atom_id res chain seq x y z
N LEU A 1 -17.05 -26.08 3.46
CA LEU A 1 -16.48 -26.15 2.12
C LEU A 1 -17.27 -25.18 1.25
N SER A 2 -16.88 -23.92 1.25
CA SER A 2 -17.36 -22.92 0.29
C SER A 2 -16.81 -23.32 -1.07
N LEU A 3 -17.67 -23.72 -1.97
CA LEU A 3 -17.35 -23.81 -3.39
C LEU A 3 -17.17 -22.36 -3.89
N ARG A 4 -15.98 -21.79 -3.72
CA ARG A 4 -15.60 -20.62 -4.49
C ARG A 4 -15.70 -21.03 -5.96
N ARG A 5 -16.59 -20.39 -6.70
CA ARG A 5 -16.59 -20.48 -8.15
C ARG A 5 -15.21 -19.99 -8.61
N GLN A 6 -14.39 -20.87 -9.17
CA GLN A 6 -13.31 -20.44 -10.05
C GLN A 6 -13.97 -19.63 -11.16
N ARG A 7 -13.94 -18.32 -11.03
CA ARG A 7 -14.23 -17.46 -12.16
C ARG A 7 -13.03 -17.54 -13.09
N GLN A 8 -13.07 -18.47 -14.05
CA GLN A 8 -12.41 -18.21 -15.31
C GLN A 8 -13.14 -16.99 -15.89
N MET A 9 -12.60 -15.80 -15.70
CA MET A 9 -12.99 -14.67 -16.51
C MET A 9 -12.66 -15.07 -17.94
N CYS A 10 -13.68 -15.40 -18.74
CA CYS A 10 -13.51 -15.51 -20.17
C CYS A 10 -13.25 -14.08 -20.69
N ILE A 11 -11.97 -13.69 -20.77
CA ILE A 11 -11.55 -12.46 -21.40
C ILE A 11 -12.07 -12.48 -22.82
N ARG A 12 -12.96 -11.54 -23.17
CA ARG A 12 -13.57 -11.49 -24.49
C ARG A 12 -12.69 -10.74 -25.48
N ASP A 13 -12.12 -9.60 -25.01
CA ASP A 13 -11.28 -8.72 -25.80
C ASP A 13 -10.08 -8.25 -24.98
N SER A 14 -9.02 -7.81 -25.65
CA SER A 14 -7.87 -7.16 -25.02
C SER A 14 -7.65 -5.79 -25.67
N TYR A 15 -7.42 -4.77 -24.85
CA TYR A 15 -7.19 -3.41 -25.29
C TYR A 15 -5.85 -2.93 -24.77
N ASP A 16 -4.95 -2.56 -25.70
CA ASP A 16 -3.63 -2.02 -25.37
C ASP A 16 -3.72 -0.52 -25.07
N ILE A 17 -3.18 -0.11 -23.93
CA ILE A 17 -3.18 1.30 -23.48
C ILE A 17 -1.72 1.76 -23.33
N TYR A 18 -1.34 2.73 -24.20
CA TYR A 18 0.04 3.18 -24.33
C TYR A 18 0.28 4.55 -23.69
N PRO A 19 1.43 4.75 -22.99
CA PRO A 19 1.81 6.04 -22.42
C PRO A 19 1.92 7.18 -23.44
N ASP A 20 2.19 6.83 -24.71
CA ASP A 20 2.33 7.80 -25.82
C ASP A 20 1.04 8.56 -26.11
N LYS A 21 -0.10 8.01 -25.73
CA LYS A 21 -1.45 8.59 -25.99
C LYS A 21 -2.20 8.91 -24.71
N ALA A 22 -1.58 8.65 -23.56
CA ALA A 22 -2.18 8.91 -22.26
C ALA A 22 -2.27 10.41 -21.96
N ILE A 23 -3.26 10.78 -21.15
CA ILE A 23 -3.34 12.13 -20.58
C ILE A 23 -2.25 12.29 -19.53
N GLU A 24 -1.60 13.45 -19.50
CA GLU A 24 -0.67 13.82 -18.44
C GLU A 24 -1.32 14.82 -17.48
N ARG A 25 -1.13 14.57 -16.18
CA ARG A 25 -1.54 15.48 -15.09
C ARG A 25 -0.43 15.62 -14.07
N GLU A 26 -0.26 16.82 -13.54
CA GLU A 26 0.58 17.05 -12.36
C GLU A 26 -0.20 16.60 -11.12
N LEU A 27 0.25 15.50 -10.48
CA LEU A 27 -0.39 14.92 -9.32
C LEU A 27 0.62 14.68 -8.20
N TYR A 28 0.25 15.09 -7.00
CA TYR A 28 0.97 14.80 -5.76
C TYR A 28 0.18 13.79 -4.96
N VAL A 29 0.69 12.56 -4.94
CA VAL A 29 0.03 11.41 -4.32
C VAL A 29 0.73 11.08 -3.01
N SER A 30 -0.05 10.85 -1.96
CA SER A 30 0.46 10.43 -0.64
C SER A 30 1.38 9.21 -0.76
N ASN A 31 2.48 9.22 -0.02
CA ASN A 31 3.48 8.14 0.04
C ASN A 31 4.11 7.77 -1.33
N THR A 32 4.18 8.72 -2.24
CA THR A 32 4.96 8.63 -3.47
C THR A 32 6.09 9.68 -3.45
N VAL A 33 6.81 9.83 -4.54
CA VAL A 33 7.89 10.81 -4.65
C VAL A 33 7.29 12.22 -4.74
N GLY A 34 7.15 12.90 -3.63
CA GLY A 34 6.45 14.19 -3.56
C GLY A 34 7.38 15.40 -3.41
N ALA A 35 8.32 15.35 -2.47
CA ALA A 35 9.09 16.53 -2.07
C ALA A 35 10.18 16.96 -3.06
N ASP A 36 10.73 16.05 -3.83
CA ASP A 36 11.79 16.32 -4.82
C ASP A 36 11.26 16.78 -6.18
N GLN A 37 9.94 16.78 -6.37
CA GLN A 37 9.24 17.15 -7.59
C GLN A 37 9.58 16.31 -8.83
N ASN A 38 10.44 15.32 -8.71
CA ASN A 38 10.64 14.35 -9.76
C ASN A 38 9.37 13.50 -9.87
N ASN A 39 8.97 13.14 -11.05
CA ASN A 39 7.79 12.30 -11.29
C ASN A 39 6.42 12.91 -10.87
N LYS A 40 6.29 14.22 -10.75
CA LYS A 40 4.98 14.86 -10.52
C LYS A 40 4.01 14.70 -11.70
N MET A 41 4.51 14.59 -12.91
CA MET A 41 3.71 14.35 -14.10
C MET A 41 3.34 12.87 -14.20
N LYS A 42 2.05 12.56 -14.15
CA LYS A 42 1.52 11.19 -14.23
C LYS A 42 0.83 10.98 -15.57
N LYS A 43 1.15 9.87 -16.22
CA LYS A 43 0.45 9.37 -17.40
C LYS A 43 -0.70 8.49 -16.96
N ILE A 44 -1.92 8.81 -17.41
CA ILE A 44 -3.16 8.18 -16.96
C ILE A 44 -3.87 7.56 -18.16
N GLY A 45 -4.21 6.27 -18.06
CA GLY A 45 -4.87 5.54 -19.15
C GLY A 45 -6.34 5.87 -19.27
N ILE A 46 -7.13 5.68 -18.21
CA ILE A 46 -8.56 6.04 -18.17
C ILE A 46 -8.71 7.18 -17.17
N PHE A 47 -9.12 8.34 -17.62
CA PHE A 47 -9.19 9.55 -16.81
C PHE A 47 -10.58 10.18 -16.82
N LEU A 48 -11.15 10.38 -15.64
CA LEU A 48 -12.41 11.08 -15.42
C LEU A 48 -12.15 12.31 -14.54
N GLU A 49 -12.62 13.47 -14.97
CA GLU A 49 -12.45 14.73 -14.23
C GLU A 49 -13.77 15.49 -14.23
N ASP A 50 -14.23 15.89 -13.04
CA ASP A 50 -15.47 16.64 -12.80
C ASP A 50 -16.70 16.00 -13.50
N MET A 51 -16.82 14.68 -13.39
CA MET A 51 -17.90 13.90 -14.00
C MET A 51 -18.75 13.22 -12.93
N ASP A 52 -20.06 13.13 -13.20
CA ASP A 52 -21.04 12.49 -12.33
C ASP A 52 -21.77 11.36 -13.05
N HIS A 53 -22.15 10.31 -12.28
CA HIS A 53 -22.94 9.17 -12.76
C HIS A 53 -22.32 8.44 -13.95
N VAL A 54 -21.04 8.09 -13.84
CA VAL A 54 -20.29 7.41 -14.90
C VAL A 54 -20.08 5.95 -14.55
N THR A 55 -20.36 5.05 -15.48
CA THR A 55 -19.98 3.64 -15.41
C THR A 55 -18.98 3.29 -16.49
N VAL A 56 -17.82 2.79 -16.09
CA VAL A 56 -16.84 2.18 -16.98
C VAL A 56 -16.98 0.66 -16.88
N ASP A 57 -17.66 0.05 -17.85
CA ASP A 57 -17.88 -1.40 -17.91
C ASP A 57 -17.02 -2.03 -19.00
N GLY A 58 -16.02 -2.82 -18.59
CA GLY A 58 -15.10 -3.49 -19.52
C GLY A 58 -15.66 -4.76 -20.17
N ASN A 59 -16.89 -5.18 -19.81
CA ASN A 59 -17.53 -6.37 -20.39
C ASN A 59 -16.61 -7.61 -20.37
N ASN A 60 -15.86 -7.81 -19.29
CA ASN A 60 -14.85 -8.85 -19.06
C ASN A 60 -13.64 -8.80 -20.01
N SER A 61 -13.27 -7.63 -20.50
CA SER A 61 -12.06 -7.42 -21.31
C SER A 61 -10.82 -7.27 -20.45
N LEU A 62 -9.65 -7.47 -21.04
CA LEU A 62 -8.35 -7.15 -20.46
C LEU A 62 -7.88 -5.78 -20.97
N PHE A 63 -7.57 -4.88 -20.02
CA PHE A 63 -6.82 -3.66 -20.31
C PHE A 63 -5.35 -3.90 -20.06
N MET A 64 -4.58 -4.02 -21.15
CA MET A 64 -3.13 -4.24 -21.11
C MET A 64 -2.41 -2.91 -21.18
N PHE A 65 -1.75 -2.55 -20.09
CA PHE A 65 -1.00 -1.31 -19.98
C PHE A 65 0.47 -1.50 -20.38
N HIS A 66 1.04 -0.47 -20.99
CA HIS A 66 2.41 -0.45 -21.43
C HIS A 66 3.23 0.57 -20.64
N GLY A 67 4.53 0.32 -20.48
CA GLY A 67 5.43 1.23 -19.79
C GLY A 67 5.13 1.41 -18.30
N LYS A 68 5.06 2.67 -17.85
CA LYS A 68 4.72 3.07 -16.48
C LYS A 68 3.56 4.06 -16.52
N MET A 69 2.44 3.70 -15.91
CA MET A 69 1.20 4.49 -15.96
C MET A 69 0.37 4.32 -14.70
N THR A 70 -0.46 5.32 -14.43
CA THR A 70 -1.68 5.17 -13.62
C THR A 70 -2.77 4.59 -14.51
N THR A 71 -3.38 3.48 -14.11
CA THR A 71 -4.31 2.75 -14.96
C THR A 71 -5.62 3.52 -15.17
N PHE A 72 -6.27 3.88 -14.07
CA PHE A 72 -7.45 4.75 -14.10
C PHE A 72 -7.44 5.73 -12.93
N ALA A 73 -8.03 6.90 -13.13
CA ALA A 73 -8.12 7.93 -12.11
C ALA A 73 -9.41 8.74 -12.21
N THR A 74 -9.87 9.21 -11.04
CA THR A 74 -10.97 10.17 -10.93
C THR A 74 -10.52 11.40 -10.16
N ILE A 75 -10.87 12.58 -10.63
CA ILE A 75 -10.64 13.85 -9.95
C ILE A 75 -11.96 14.62 -9.89
N GLY A 76 -12.43 14.95 -8.68
CA GLY A 76 -13.65 15.73 -8.48
C GLY A 76 -14.93 15.06 -8.99
N CYS A 77 -14.95 13.73 -9.11
CA CYS A 77 -16.09 12.98 -9.63
C CYS A 77 -17.05 12.54 -8.53
N GLU A 78 -18.33 12.31 -8.88
CA GLU A 78 -19.32 11.73 -7.99
C GLU A 78 -20.07 10.58 -8.67
N ASP A 79 -20.35 9.49 -7.92
CA ASP A 79 -21.08 8.30 -8.39
C ASP A 79 -20.44 7.68 -9.64
N VAL A 80 -19.24 7.14 -9.47
CA VAL A 80 -18.48 6.47 -10.53
C VAL A 80 -18.29 4.99 -10.20
N GLU A 81 -18.63 4.13 -11.17
CA GLU A 81 -18.39 2.68 -11.07
C GLU A 81 -17.43 2.21 -12.16
N PHE A 82 -16.37 1.48 -11.74
CA PHE A 82 -15.49 0.70 -12.60
C PHE A 82 -15.82 -0.78 -12.42
N LYS A 83 -16.14 -1.49 -13.50
CA LYS A 83 -16.57 -2.89 -13.37
C LYS A 83 -16.24 -3.79 -14.54
N ASN A 84 -16.19 -5.10 -14.24
CA ASN A 84 -16.12 -6.19 -15.20
C ASN A 84 -14.92 -6.08 -16.16
N PHE A 85 -13.70 -5.88 -15.65
CA PHE A 85 -12.49 -5.93 -16.46
C PHE A 85 -11.28 -6.41 -15.68
N ALA A 86 -10.28 -6.87 -16.44
CA ALA A 86 -8.95 -7.15 -15.92
C ALA A 86 -7.97 -6.02 -16.28
N VAL A 87 -6.96 -5.86 -15.43
CA VAL A 87 -5.84 -4.92 -15.61
C VAL A 87 -4.54 -5.67 -15.50
N ASP A 88 -3.67 -5.56 -16.50
CA ASP A 88 -2.31 -6.08 -16.43
C ASP A 88 -1.33 -5.14 -17.15
N PHE A 89 -0.04 -5.38 -16.99
CA PHE A 89 1.03 -4.67 -17.67
C PHE A 89 1.79 -5.63 -18.60
N GLN A 90 2.04 -5.19 -19.83
CA GLN A 90 2.77 -5.98 -20.83
C GLN A 90 4.13 -6.44 -20.29
N VAL A 91 4.83 -5.57 -19.59
CA VAL A 91 6.05 -5.89 -18.85
C VAL A 91 5.95 -5.28 -17.45
N PRO A 92 5.62 -6.08 -16.43
CA PRO A 92 5.58 -5.62 -15.04
C PRO A 92 6.91 -5.07 -14.56
N THR A 93 6.87 -4.12 -13.63
CA THR A 93 8.06 -3.41 -13.13
C THR A 93 8.61 -3.98 -11.82
N VAL A 94 8.05 -5.07 -11.33
CA VAL A 94 8.65 -5.96 -10.35
C VAL A 94 9.09 -7.21 -11.08
N ILE A 95 10.35 -7.56 -10.97
CA ILE A 95 10.95 -8.67 -11.72
C ILE A 95 10.97 -9.91 -10.83
N ASP A 96 10.39 -11.00 -11.30
CA ASP A 96 10.42 -12.30 -10.64
C ASP A 96 11.54 -13.18 -11.20
N MET A 97 12.27 -13.85 -10.31
CA MET A 97 13.28 -14.87 -10.65
C MET A 97 13.08 -16.07 -9.72
N THR A 98 12.67 -17.20 -10.25
CA THR A 98 12.44 -18.42 -9.48
C THR A 98 13.60 -19.41 -9.60
N VAL A 99 14.10 -19.86 -8.46
CA VAL A 99 15.20 -20.83 -8.38
C VAL A 99 14.74 -22.23 -8.75
N GLU A 100 15.21 -22.75 -9.89
CA GLU A 100 14.90 -24.12 -10.31
C GLU A 100 15.90 -25.16 -9.74
N SER A 101 17.19 -24.79 -9.62
CA SER A 101 18.21 -25.68 -9.04
C SER A 101 19.36 -24.91 -8.44
N VAL A 102 19.99 -25.51 -7.42
CA VAL A 102 21.22 -25.00 -6.80
C VAL A 102 22.26 -26.12 -6.73
N GLU A 103 23.45 -25.89 -7.29
CA GLU A 103 24.58 -26.81 -7.30
C GLU A 103 25.86 -26.08 -6.87
N GLY A 104 26.32 -26.35 -5.64
CA GLY A 104 27.53 -25.73 -5.08
C GLY A 104 27.38 -24.20 -4.94
N ASN A 105 28.09 -23.44 -5.77
CA ASN A 105 28.00 -21.98 -5.83
C ASN A 105 27.23 -21.47 -7.04
N THR A 106 26.47 -22.31 -7.72
CA THR A 106 25.65 -21.91 -8.88
C THR A 106 24.17 -22.12 -8.60
N ALA A 107 23.34 -21.27 -9.19
CA ALA A 107 21.88 -21.42 -9.21
C ALA A 107 21.37 -21.23 -10.64
N THR A 108 20.45 -22.08 -11.06
CA THR A 108 19.66 -21.88 -12.28
C THR A 108 18.34 -21.24 -11.89
N MET A 109 17.99 -20.15 -12.54
CA MET A 109 16.77 -19.40 -12.28
C MET A 109 15.92 -19.25 -13.53
N TYR A 110 14.63 -19.45 -13.37
CA TYR A 110 13.62 -19.15 -14.39
C TYR A 110 13.16 -17.71 -14.25
N ILE A 111 13.01 -17.03 -15.36
CA ILE A 111 12.49 -15.66 -15.49
C ILE A 111 11.18 -15.77 -16.29
N PRO A 112 10.02 -15.32 -15.78
CA PRO A 112 8.76 -15.34 -16.52
C PRO A 112 8.84 -14.71 -17.90
N GLU A 113 8.10 -15.27 -18.87
CA GLU A 113 8.20 -14.91 -20.30
C GLU A 113 7.81 -13.47 -20.62
N CYS A 114 7.07 -12.81 -19.73
CA CYS A 114 6.69 -11.39 -19.90
C CYS A 114 7.87 -10.42 -19.76
N TYR A 115 9.00 -10.83 -19.16
CA TYR A 115 10.14 -9.96 -18.95
C TYR A 115 11.14 -9.98 -20.10
N ASN A 116 11.52 -8.79 -20.56
CA ASN A 116 12.61 -8.61 -21.52
C ASN A 116 13.92 -8.32 -20.78
N TYR A 117 14.96 -9.09 -21.04
CA TYR A 117 16.25 -8.92 -20.39
C TYR A 117 17.43 -9.19 -21.30
N GLU A 118 18.61 -8.75 -20.86
CA GLU A 118 19.89 -9.00 -21.49
C GLU A 118 20.94 -9.23 -20.40
N VAL A 119 21.67 -10.34 -20.49
CA VAL A 119 22.80 -10.61 -19.59
C VAL A 119 24.00 -9.74 -19.98
N ALA A 120 24.53 -8.99 -19.04
CA ALA A 120 25.64 -8.07 -19.24
C ALA A 120 26.75 -8.31 -18.17
N GLY A 121 27.57 -9.36 -18.41
CA GLY A 121 28.64 -9.74 -17.49
C GLY A 121 28.14 -10.31 -16.18
N THR A 122 28.22 -9.57 -15.09
CA THR A 122 27.75 -9.95 -13.74
C THR A 122 26.41 -9.36 -13.37
N THR A 123 25.69 -8.74 -14.32
CA THR A 123 24.40 -8.08 -14.11
C THR A 123 23.42 -8.45 -15.21
N ILE A 124 22.15 -8.19 -14.98
CA ILE A 124 21.08 -8.33 -15.95
C ILE A 124 20.46 -6.95 -16.17
N LYS A 125 20.30 -6.58 -17.45
CA LYS A 125 19.54 -5.39 -17.85
C LYS A 125 18.13 -5.80 -18.18
N TRP A 126 17.16 -5.06 -17.66
CA TRP A 126 15.74 -5.28 -17.83
C TRP A 126 15.13 -4.16 -18.65
N TYR A 127 14.15 -4.49 -19.47
CA TYR A 127 13.55 -3.55 -20.40
C TYR A 127 12.04 -3.68 -20.43
N SER A 128 11.37 -2.55 -20.64
CA SER A 128 9.99 -2.57 -21.08
C SER A 128 9.87 -3.14 -22.49
N ASP A 129 8.65 -3.29 -22.96
CA ASP A 129 8.29 -3.36 -24.36
C ASP A 129 8.69 -2.06 -25.11
N VAL A 130 8.56 -2.11 -26.43
CA VAL A 130 8.91 -0.99 -27.33
C VAL A 130 7.63 -0.25 -27.73
N SER A 131 7.65 1.07 -27.60
CA SER A 131 6.57 1.92 -28.09
C SER A 131 6.33 1.71 -29.59
N PRO A 132 5.12 1.38 -30.02
CA PRO A 132 4.79 1.27 -31.46
C PRO A 132 4.76 2.63 -32.16
N TYR A 133 4.80 3.74 -31.41
CA TYR A 133 4.76 5.12 -31.94
C TYR A 133 6.14 5.73 -32.10
N THR A 134 7.09 5.43 -31.17
CA THR A 134 8.43 6.04 -31.16
C THR A 134 9.53 5.07 -31.51
N GLY A 135 9.28 3.76 -31.43
CA GLY A 135 10.29 2.72 -31.58
C GLY A 135 11.26 2.64 -30.41
N GLN A 136 11.00 3.33 -29.31
CA GLN A 136 11.87 3.34 -28.11
C GLN A 136 11.23 2.55 -26.97
N ARG A 137 12.04 2.03 -26.07
CA ARG A 137 11.59 1.38 -24.86
C ARG A 137 11.08 2.44 -23.85
N TYR A 138 10.05 2.13 -23.10
CA TYR A 138 9.48 3.04 -22.10
C TYR A 138 10.38 3.17 -20.87
N TRP A 139 11.05 2.09 -20.49
CA TRP A 139 11.99 2.09 -19.38
C TRP A 139 13.09 1.03 -19.57
N SER A 140 14.20 1.23 -18.88
CA SER A 140 15.25 0.24 -18.71
C SER A 140 15.83 0.32 -17.31
N ILE A 141 16.21 -0.81 -16.74
CA ILE A 141 16.84 -0.93 -15.43
C ILE A 141 18.07 -1.81 -15.59
N SER A 142 19.24 -1.28 -15.27
CA SER A 142 20.52 -1.97 -15.51
C SER A 142 21.04 -2.76 -14.31
N ASP A 143 20.57 -2.46 -13.10
CA ASP A 143 21.00 -3.16 -11.89
C ASP A 143 19.91 -3.09 -10.81
N LEU A 144 19.47 -4.25 -10.34
CA LEU A 144 18.53 -4.38 -9.23
C LEU A 144 19.15 -4.96 -7.96
N SER A 145 20.47 -5.25 -7.98
CA SER A 145 21.14 -5.89 -6.83
C SER A 145 21.15 -5.05 -5.56
N GLY A 146 21.06 -3.73 -5.70
CA GLY A 146 21.03 -2.75 -4.61
C GLY A 146 19.62 -2.24 -4.24
N TYR A 147 18.61 -2.59 -5.00
CA TYR A 147 17.25 -2.12 -4.79
C TYR A 147 16.44 -3.05 -3.87
N HIS A 148 15.23 -2.59 -3.55
CA HIS A 148 14.32 -3.35 -2.72
C HIS A 148 14.00 -4.70 -3.36
N THR A 149 14.28 -5.77 -2.63
CA THR A 149 14.01 -7.15 -3.04
C THR A 149 13.22 -7.86 -1.97
N GLN A 150 12.36 -8.75 -2.40
CA GLN A 150 11.65 -9.68 -1.51
C GLN A 150 11.88 -11.10 -2.01
N ARG A 151 11.76 -12.04 -1.09
CA ARG A 151 11.93 -13.45 -1.34
C ARG A 151 10.63 -14.16 -0.98
N GLU A 152 10.12 -14.93 -1.91
CA GLU A 152 9.01 -15.83 -1.68
C GLU A 152 9.54 -17.27 -1.68
N ASP A 153 9.15 -18.04 -0.71
CA ASP A 153 9.38 -19.47 -0.69
C ASP A 153 8.12 -20.15 -1.24
N THR A 154 8.16 -20.51 -2.51
CA THR A 154 7.02 -21.12 -3.20
C THR A 154 6.68 -22.51 -2.68
N VAL A 155 7.63 -23.19 -2.01
CA VAL A 155 7.40 -24.50 -1.39
C VAL A 155 6.59 -24.35 -0.10
N GLN A 156 6.97 -23.39 0.75
CA GLN A 156 6.26 -23.12 2.00
C GLN A 156 5.06 -22.18 1.81
N GLY A 157 4.95 -21.49 0.69
CA GLY A 157 3.92 -20.48 0.43
C GLY A 157 3.99 -19.32 1.41
N ILE A 158 5.19 -18.93 1.82
CA ILE A 158 5.42 -17.81 2.73
C ILE A 158 6.34 -16.81 2.06
N LYS A 159 5.94 -15.55 2.06
CA LYS A 159 6.72 -14.44 1.53
C LYS A 159 7.60 -13.84 2.64
N PHE A 160 8.88 -13.62 2.34
CA PHE A 160 9.83 -13.01 3.26
C PHE A 160 10.35 -11.70 2.69
N GLY A 161 10.31 -10.62 3.48
CA GLY A 161 11.00 -9.39 3.17
C GLY A 161 12.52 -9.61 3.25
N ALA A 162 13.25 -9.35 2.17
CA ALA A 162 14.70 -9.57 2.11
C ALA A 162 15.52 -8.29 2.27
N GLY A 163 14.94 -7.11 2.03
CA GLY A 163 15.65 -5.82 2.08
C GLY A 163 16.84 -5.74 1.10
N ASN A 164 17.63 -4.69 1.22
CA ASN A 164 18.75 -4.38 0.31
C ASN A 164 19.99 -5.28 0.48
N GLY A 165 19.87 -6.48 0.93
CA GLY A 165 21.02 -7.34 1.20
C GLY A 165 20.96 -8.74 0.63
N ASN A 166 19.78 -9.22 0.31
CA ASN A 166 19.52 -10.62 -0.03
C ASN A 166 19.02 -10.82 -1.46
N ALA A 167 19.37 -9.91 -2.36
CA ALA A 167 18.98 -10.04 -3.76
C ALA A 167 19.67 -11.24 -4.41
N ALA A 168 18.96 -11.94 -5.28
CA ALA A 168 19.49 -13.05 -6.08
C ALA A 168 20.71 -12.65 -6.90
N LEU A 169 20.85 -11.37 -7.24
CA LEU A 169 21.95 -10.80 -8.03
C LEU A 169 23.09 -10.24 -7.19
N LYS A 170 23.15 -10.52 -5.87
CA LYS A 170 24.24 -10.05 -5.00
C LYS A 170 25.39 -11.06 -4.92
N GLY A 171 26.63 -10.56 -5.01
CA GLY A 171 27.82 -11.42 -4.91
C GLY A 171 28.04 -12.32 -6.13
N VAL A 172 27.56 -11.91 -7.26
CA VAL A 172 27.64 -12.64 -8.53
C VAL A 172 29.07 -12.60 -9.09
N ALA A 173 29.59 -13.74 -9.49
CA ALA A 173 30.85 -13.88 -10.22
C ALA A 173 30.63 -13.88 -11.74
N SER A 174 29.57 -14.54 -12.22
CA SER A 174 29.17 -14.54 -13.63
C SER A 174 27.71 -14.93 -13.79
N ILE A 175 27.11 -14.49 -14.88
CA ILE A 175 25.77 -14.91 -15.32
C ILE A 175 25.89 -15.44 -16.74
N GLU A 176 25.27 -16.58 -17.00
CA GLU A 176 25.15 -17.21 -18.30
C GLU A 176 23.67 -17.28 -18.69
N ASP A 177 23.34 -16.79 -19.88
CA ASP A 177 22.00 -16.98 -20.46
C ASP A 177 21.91 -18.37 -21.08
N LEU A 178 21.06 -19.22 -20.54
CA LEU A 178 20.83 -20.57 -21.03
C LEU A 178 19.77 -20.64 -22.14
N GLY A 179 19.14 -19.51 -22.49
CA GLY A 179 17.97 -19.46 -23.34
C GLY A 179 16.69 -19.93 -22.62
N ASN A 180 15.56 -19.86 -23.33
CA ASN A 180 14.25 -20.24 -22.80
C ASN A 180 13.93 -19.62 -21.43
N HIS A 181 14.26 -18.33 -21.27
CA HIS A 181 14.06 -17.57 -20.02
C HIS A 181 14.74 -18.20 -18.79
N ARG A 182 15.93 -18.76 -18.96
CA ARG A 182 16.74 -19.34 -17.89
C ARG A 182 18.11 -18.72 -17.85
N VAL A 183 18.55 -18.37 -16.65
CA VAL A 183 19.91 -17.88 -16.41
C VAL A 183 20.58 -18.76 -15.36
N LYS A 184 21.88 -19.01 -15.57
CA LYS A 184 22.74 -19.66 -14.57
C LYS A 184 23.62 -18.60 -13.92
N ILE A 185 23.44 -18.43 -12.62
CA ILE A 185 24.20 -17.48 -11.81
C ILE A 185 25.26 -18.24 -11.04
N THR A 186 26.53 -17.83 -11.21
CA THR A 186 27.66 -18.30 -10.40
C THR A 186 28.00 -17.22 -9.37
N TYR A 187 28.05 -17.60 -8.09
CA TYR A 187 28.37 -16.69 -7.00
C TYR A 187 29.86 -16.78 -6.61
N ASN A 188 30.41 -15.69 -6.06
CA ASN A 188 31.80 -15.62 -5.59
C ASN A 188 32.08 -16.58 -4.42
N SER A 189 31.03 -16.99 -3.72
CA SER A 189 31.06 -17.98 -2.65
C SER A 189 29.84 -18.89 -2.79
N LYS A 190 29.65 -19.84 -1.85
CA LYS A 190 28.43 -20.67 -1.84
C LYS A 190 27.18 -19.80 -2.04
N ALA A 191 26.21 -20.29 -2.76
CA ALA A 191 24.96 -19.59 -3.15
C ALA A 191 24.13 -19.00 -1.97
N GLY A 192 24.63 -19.12 -0.75
CA GLY A 192 24.09 -18.49 0.45
C GLY A 192 22.68 -18.97 0.81
N GLU A 193 21.75 -18.03 0.85
CA GLU A 193 20.36 -18.29 1.17
C GLU A 193 19.51 -18.70 -0.06
N VAL A 194 20.10 -18.82 -1.24
CA VAL A 194 19.39 -19.23 -2.46
C VAL A 194 19.10 -20.71 -2.40
N GLN A 195 17.82 -21.10 -2.46
CA GLN A 195 17.35 -22.49 -2.38
C GLN A 195 16.34 -22.78 -3.50
N ASN A 196 16.20 -24.05 -3.86
CA ASN A 196 15.22 -24.48 -4.84
C ASN A 196 13.81 -24.07 -4.43
N GLY A 197 13.02 -23.58 -5.38
CA GLY A 197 11.64 -23.14 -5.18
C GLY A 197 11.49 -21.71 -4.63
N MET A 198 12.59 -21.03 -4.26
CA MET A 198 12.52 -19.62 -3.87
C MET A 198 12.29 -18.72 -5.07
N CYS A 199 11.43 -17.74 -4.93
CA CYS A 199 11.27 -16.65 -5.88
C CYS A 199 11.86 -15.36 -5.30
N PHE A 200 12.67 -14.68 -6.10
CA PHE A 200 13.21 -13.36 -5.79
C PHE A 200 12.49 -12.32 -6.62
N GLN A 201 11.85 -11.39 -5.93
CA GLN A 201 11.14 -10.27 -6.52
C GLN A 201 11.96 -9.00 -6.34
N SER A 202 12.26 -8.31 -7.43
CA SER A 202 13.16 -7.16 -7.42
C SER A 202 12.53 -5.96 -8.13
N ARG A 203 12.64 -4.78 -7.53
CA ARG A 203 12.18 -3.52 -8.11
C ARG A 203 13.04 -2.34 -7.68
N PRO A 204 13.01 -1.22 -8.42
CA PRO A 204 13.49 0.06 -7.91
C PRO A 204 12.69 0.49 -6.67
N THR A 205 13.30 1.30 -5.80
CA THR A 205 12.63 1.79 -4.59
C THR A 205 11.65 2.93 -4.86
N VAL A 206 11.81 3.65 -5.97
CA VAL A 206 11.04 4.86 -6.28
C VAL A 206 9.60 4.51 -6.67
N ARG A 207 8.63 5.05 -5.96
CA ARG A 207 7.19 4.95 -6.24
C ARG A 207 6.76 6.13 -7.10
N ASP A 208 7.05 6.08 -8.40
CA ASP A 208 6.88 7.21 -9.33
C ASP A 208 5.43 7.43 -9.81
N HIS A 209 4.52 6.47 -9.62
CA HIS A 209 3.09 6.54 -9.95
C HIS A 209 2.24 5.97 -8.81
N ALA A 210 0.95 6.30 -8.79
CA ALA A 210 -0.09 5.46 -8.20
C ALA A 210 -0.61 4.49 -9.27
N GLY A 211 -0.95 3.27 -8.90
CA GLY A 211 -1.57 2.30 -9.81
C GLY A 211 -2.94 2.76 -10.29
N THR A 212 -3.79 3.22 -9.36
CA THR A 212 -5.00 4.02 -9.62
C THR A 212 -5.03 5.22 -8.68
N PHE A 213 -5.84 6.24 -9.00
CA PHE A 213 -5.91 7.42 -8.16
C PHE A 213 -7.32 8.03 -8.10
N PHE A 214 -7.83 8.21 -6.88
CA PHE A 214 -9.12 8.87 -6.61
C PHE A 214 -8.88 10.11 -5.74
N TRP A 215 -9.02 11.29 -6.33
CA TRP A 215 -8.79 12.57 -5.68
C TRP A 215 -10.08 13.37 -5.59
N LYS A 216 -10.46 13.76 -4.34
CA LYS A 216 -11.67 14.56 -4.10
C LYS A 216 -12.92 14.03 -4.80
N SER A 217 -12.99 12.72 -4.96
CA SER A 217 -14.11 12.04 -5.58
C SER A 217 -15.01 11.41 -4.53
N LYS A 218 -16.28 11.24 -4.86
CA LYS A 218 -17.29 10.72 -3.93
C LYS A 218 -18.06 9.56 -4.54
N ASP A 219 -18.45 8.59 -3.71
CA ASP A 219 -19.23 7.42 -4.11
C ASP A 219 -18.56 6.65 -5.27
N ILE A 220 -17.29 6.27 -5.06
CA ILE A 220 -16.50 5.50 -6.04
C ILE A 220 -16.67 4.00 -5.76
N LYS A 221 -17.03 3.27 -6.80
CA LYS A 221 -17.25 1.83 -6.70
C LYS A 221 -16.40 1.05 -7.70
N MET A 222 -15.81 -0.04 -7.24
CA MET A 222 -15.11 -1.03 -8.04
C MET A 222 -15.80 -2.38 -7.86
N THR A 223 -16.19 -3.01 -8.96
CA THR A 223 -16.97 -4.26 -8.92
C THR A 223 -16.44 -5.28 -9.92
N SER A 224 -16.12 -6.49 -9.45
CA SER A 224 -15.66 -7.58 -10.31
C SER A 224 -14.48 -7.18 -11.19
N LEU A 225 -13.41 -6.70 -10.57
CA LEU A 225 -12.15 -6.38 -11.23
C LEU A 225 -11.12 -7.48 -10.95
N ASP A 226 -10.30 -7.79 -11.94
CA ASP A 226 -9.15 -8.68 -11.84
C ASP A 226 -7.87 -7.86 -12.06
N ILE A 227 -7.19 -7.54 -10.97
CA ILE A 227 -5.98 -6.72 -10.99
C ILE A 227 -4.76 -7.63 -10.98
N GLN A 228 -4.25 -7.93 -12.17
CA GLN A 228 -3.14 -8.85 -12.37
C GLN A 228 -1.78 -8.21 -12.12
N PHE A 229 -1.67 -6.90 -12.29
CA PHE A 229 -0.54 -6.08 -11.86
C PHE A 229 -0.89 -4.59 -11.80
N LEU A 230 -0.35 -3.90 -10.78
CA LEU A 230 -0.32 -2.42 -10.72
C LEU A 230 1.11 -1.91 -10.57
N HIS A 231 1.48 -0.98 -11.44
CA HIS A 231 2.74 -0.23 -11.28
C HIS A 231 2.59 0.88 -10.24
N GLY A 232 3.65 1.17 -9.51
CA GLY A 232 3.70 2.28 -8.55
C GLY A 232 3.06 1.93 -7.21
N PHE A 233 2.28 2.83 -6.65
CA PHE A 233 1.77 2.72 -5.29
C PHE A 233 0.29 2.29 -5.24
N GLY A 234 -0.07 1.15 -5.83
CA GLY A 234 -1.39 0.55 -5.74
C GLY A 234 -2.58 1.46 -6.08
N MET A 235 -3.73 1.14 -5.52
CA MET A 235 -4.94 1.96 -5.61
C MET A 235 -4.96 3.00 -4.48
N VAL A 236 -4.86 4.27 -4.83
CA VAL A 236 -4.82 5.36 -3.85
C VAL A 236 -6.10 6.16 -3.86
N GLY A 237 -6.86 6.10 -2.77
CA GLY A 237 -7.90 7.08 -2.44
C GLY A 237 -7.30 8.20 -1.58
N GLN A 238 -7.42 9.45 -2.02
CA GLN A 238 -6.87 10.59 -1.30
C GLN A 238 -7.92 11.70 -1.21
N HIS A 239 -8.26 12.11 0.01
CA HIS A 239 -9.33 13.08 0.30
C HIS A 239 -10.64 12.81 -0.44
N SER A 240 -10.96 11.55 -0.64
CA SER A 240 -12.19 11.08 -1.29
C SER A 240 -13.20 10.59 -0.24
N GLU A 241 -14.46 10.45 -0.64
CA GLU A 241 -15.56 10.06 0.24
C GLU A 241 -16.29 8.84 -0.31
N ASN A 242 -16.57 7.86 0.55
CA ASN A 242 -17.27 6.61 0.22
C ASN A 242 -16.62 5.85 -0.93
N ILE A 243 -15.71 4.94 -0.61
CA ILE A 243 -15.08 4.05 -1.58
C ILE A 243 -15.51 2.62 -1.29
N THR A 244 -16.02 1.94 -2.30
CA THR A 244 -16.47 0.55 -2.18
C THR A 244 -15.73 -0.34 -3.19
N MET A 245 -15.19 -1.45 -2.69
CA MET A 245 -14.60 -2.53 -3.48
C MET A 245 -15.40 -3.80 -3.22
N GLU A 246 -15.96 -4.36 -4.26
CA GLU A 246 -16.74 -5.61 -4.22
C GLU A 246 -16.22 -6.58 -5.27
N ASP A 247 -15.72 -7.75 -4.84
CA ASP A 247 -15.25 -8.77 -5.76
C ASP A 247 -14.09 -8.27 -6.64
N VAL A 248 -13.07 -7.70 -5.99
CA VAL A 248 -11.84 -7.21 -6.65
C VAL A 248 -10.68 -8.11 -6.24
N ASP A 249 -10.06 -8.75 -7.21
CA ASP A 249 -8.96 -9.68 -7.00
C ASP A 249 -7.63 -9.06 -7.43
N PHE A 250 -6.65 -9.08 -6.53
CA PHE A 250 -5.26 -8.72 -6.78
C PHE A 250 -4.43 -9.99 -6.76
N GLU A 251 -4.23 -10.61 -7.90
CA GLU A 251 -3.46 -11.85 -8.03
C GLU A 251 -2.85 -11.95 -9.43
N ALA A 252 -1.56 -12.28 -9.54
CA ALA A 252 -0.94 -12.54 -10.83
C ALA A 252 -1.52 -13.82 -11.45
N PRO A 253 -1.75 -13.87 -12.79
CA PRO A 253 -2.20 -15.09 -13.44
C PRO A 253 -1.22 -16.24 -13.21
N LYS A 254 -1.72 -17.39 -12.78
CA LYS A 254 -0.89 -18.57 -12.43
C LYS A 254 -0.02 -19.03 -13.60
N GLU A 255 -0.57 -18.99 -14.80
CA GLU A 255 0.12 -19.36 -16.05
C GLU A 255 1.24 -18.40 -16.44
N SER A 256 1.26 -17.19 -15.88
CA SER A 256 2.32 -16.19 -16.17
C SER A 256 3.67 -16.53 -15.55
N GLY A 257 3.69 -17.40 -14.53
CA GLY A 257 4.88 -17.70 -13.74
C GLY A 257 5.30 -16.56 -12.80
N ARG A 258 4.51 -15.49 -12.70
CA ARG A 258 4.72 -14.37 -11.76
C ARG A 258 4.15 -14.72 -10.38
N THR A 259 4.71 -14.12 -9.37
CA THR A 259 4.32 -14.30 -7.96
C THR A 259 3.83 -13.02 -7.31
N THR A 260 3.86 -11.89 -8.03
CA THR A 260 3.40 -10.60 -7.50
C THR A 260 2.43 -9.89 -8.46
N ALA A 261 1.40 -9.26 -7.90
CA ALA A 261 0.40 -8.47 -8.61
C ALA A 261 0.57 -6.95 -8.40
N GLY A 262 1.62 -6.50 -7.73
CA GLY A 262 1.81 -5.07 -7.48
C GLY A 262 3.23 -4.68 -7.10
N TYR A 263 3.48 -3.39 -7.25
CA TYR A 263 4.79 -2.78 -7.02
C TYR A 263 5.03 -2.39 -5.56
N ALA A 264 3.99 -2.07 -4.80
CA ALA A 264 4.01 -1.71 -3.38
C ALA A 264 2.71 -2.17 -2.71
N ASP A 265 2.04 -1.29 -1.95
CA ASP A 265 0.71 -1.55 -1.38
C ASP A 265 -0.30 -1.84 -2.50
N PHE A 266 -1.34 -2.63 -2.21
CA PHE A 266 -2.43 -2.79 -3.16
C PHE A 266 -3.47 -1.69 -3.02
N VAL A 267 -3.83 -1.33 -1.78
CA VAL A 267 -4.86 -0.33 -1.49
C VAL A 267 -4.36 0.62 -0.40
N GLN A 268 -4.32 1.92 -0.71
CA GLN A 268 -4.03 2.95 0.26
C GLN A 268 -5.11 4.02 0.27
N MET A 269 -5.72 4.25 1.44
CA MET A 269 -6.70 5.30 1.65
C MET A 269 -6.12 6.36 2.58
N SER A 270 -5.69 7.48 2.01
CA SER A 270 -5.02 8.57 2.73
C SER A 270 -5.95 9.77 2.91
N GLY A 271 -6.37 10.04 4.15
CA GLY A 271 -7.26 11.14 4.47
C GLY A 271 -8.60 11.06 3.73
N CYS A 272 -9.24 9.90 3.69
CA CYS A 272 -10.58 9.73 3.16
C CYS A 272 -11.65 9.98 4.25
N LYS A 273 -12.92 10.13 3.86
CA LYS A 273 -14.05 10.26 4.77
C LYS A 273 -15.24 9.40 4.32
N GLY A 274 -16.36 9.46 5.08
CA GLY A 274 -17.52 8.62 4.85
C GLY A 274 -17.24 7.17 5.22
N ALA A 275 -17.38 6.23 4.28
CA ALA A 275 -17.13 4.81 4.50
C ALA A 275 -16.17 4.21 3.46
N ILE A 276 -15.26 3.37 3.92
CA ILE A 276 -14.44 2.49 3.08
C ILE A 276 -14.97 1.07 3.28
N ASN A 277 -15.54 0.50 2.23
CA ASN A 277 -16.08 -0.86 2.25
C ASN A 277 -15.29 -1.75 1.30
N ILE A 278 -14.70 -2.83 1.81
CA ILE A 278 -13.95 -3.81 1.03
C ILE A 278 -14.54 -5.18 1.34
N ASN A 279 -15.18 -5.78 0.35
CA ASN A 279 -15.88 -7.05 0.54
C ASN A 279 -15.57 -8.04 -0.57
N ASN A 280 -15.43 -9.32 -0.19
CA ASN A 280 -15.24 -10.43 -1.11
C ASN A 280 -14.05 -10.26 -2.08
N CYS A 281 -12.95 -9.68 -1.59
CA CYS A 281 -11.73 -9.40 -2.36
C CYS A 281 -10.62 -10.39 -2.05
N THR A 282 -9.72 -10.62 -3.02
CA THR A 282 -8.50 -11.41 -2.86
C THR A 282 -7.28 -10.50 -2.98
N PHE A 283 -6.32 -10.67 -2.05
CA PHE A 283 -5.06 -9.95 -2.03
C PHE A 283 -3.91 -10.96 -1.95
N ALA A 284 -3.28 -11.24 -3.09
CA ALA A 284 -2.23 -12.24 -3.19
C ALA A 284 -0.93 -11.65 -3.74
N GLY A 285 0.18 -11.88 -3.05
CA GLY A 285 1.51 -11.47 -3.48
C GLY A 285 1.70 -9.96 -3.66
N PRO A 286 1.32 -9.09 -2.71
CA PRO A 286 1.69 -7.67 -2.75
C PRO A 286 3.20 -7.52 -2.60
N HIS A 287 3.72 -6.35 -2.90
CA HIS A 287 5.14 -6.04 -2.63
C HIS A 287 5.32 -5.12 -1.41
N ASP A 288 4.22 -4.76 -0.74
CA ASP A 288 4.10 -4.10 0.56
C ASP A 288 2.74 -4.48 1.18
N ASP A 289 2.03 -3.58 1.86
CA ASP A 289 0.77 -3.89 2.56
C ASP A 289 -0.42 -4.06 1.59
N PRO A 290 -1.24 -5.10 1.70
CA PRO A 290 -2.48 -5.21 0.93
C PRO A 290 -3.44 -4.04 1.15
N ILE A 291 -3.65 -3.64 2.39
CA ILE A 291 -4.55 -2.54 2.75
C ILE A 291 -3.88 -1.64 3.79
N ASN A 292 -3.79 -0.34 3.48
CA ASN A 292 -3.35 0.70 4.39
C ASN A 292 -4.37 1.86 4.39
N ILE A 293 -4.97 2.16 5.54
CA ILE A 293 -5.99 3.20 5.70
C ILE A 293 -5.60 4.12 6.85
N HIS A 294 -5.33 5.38 6.54
CA HIS A 294 -4.82 6.36 7.51
C HIS A 294 -5.14 7.80 7.11
N GLY A 295 -4.97 8.73 8.03
CA GLY A 295 -4.83 10.16 7.76
C GLY A 295 -3.35 10.55 7.69
N THR A 296 -3.05 11.86 7.63
CA THR A 296 -1.68 12.35 7.61
C THR A 296 -1.48 13.38 8.72
N PHE A 297 -0.53 13.12 9.60
CA PHE A 297 -0.09 14.12 10.57
C PHE A 297 0.80 15.18 9.95
N ASN A 298 0.53 16.43 10.31
CA ASN A 298 1.42 17.56 9.99
C ASN A 298 1.99 18.14 11.29
N THR A 299 3.31 18.35 11.35
CA THR A 299 3.95 18.94 12.53
C THR A 299 3.69 20.44 12.59
N VAL A 300 3.30 20.95 13.77
CA VAL A 300 3.16 22.38 14.03
C VAL A 300 4.54 23.03 14.08
N THR A 301 4.83 23.94 13.14
CA THR A 301 6.14 24.60 13.00
C THR A 301 6.12 26.09 13.37
N SER A 302 4.93 26.71 13.42
CA SER A 302 4.76 28.10 13.86
C SER A 302 3.38 28.32 14.45
N ILE A 303 3.28 29.26 15.40
CA ILE A 303 2.04 29.68 16.06
C ILE A 303 2.06 31.21 16.19
N SER A 304 1.01 31.88 15.70
CA SER A 304 0.86 33.36 15.85
C SER A 304 0.66 33.77 17.32
N SER A 305 0.87 35.03 17.60
CA SER A 305 0.73 35.60 18.97
C SER A 305 -0.70 35.47 19.52
N ASP A 306 -1.71 35.59 18.68
CA ASP A 306 -3.12 35.38 19.02
C ASP A 306 -3.54 33.92 19.03
N ARG A 307 -2.61 33.00 18.66
CA ARG A 307 -2.79 31.56 18.58
C ARG A 307 -3.94 31.10 17.67
N ARG A 308 -4.33 31.90 16.69
CA ARG A 308 -5.38 31.58 15.71
C ARG A 308 -4.85 31.21 14.32
N THR A 309 -3.56 31.48 14.10
CA THR A 309 -2.89 31.08 12.86
C THR A 309 -1.72 30.17 13.19
N ILE A 310 -1.65 29.05 12.53
CA ILE A 310 -0.56 28.07 12.67
C ILE A 310 0.05 27.76 11.31
N THR A 311 1.33 27.43 11.32
CA THR A 311 1.98 26.80 10.16
C THR A 311 2.25 25.35 10.52
N VAL A 312 1.91 24.46 9.60
CA VAL A 312 2.13 23.02 9.72
C VAL A 312 2.91 22.49 8.55
N GLN A 313 3.57 21.35 8.72
CA GLN A 313 4.50 20.82 7.72
C GLN A 313 4.35 19.30 7.54
N TYR A 314 4.42 18.84 6.29
CA TYR A 314 4.71 17.44 5.97
C TYR A 314 6.14 17.09 6.38
N ASN A 315 6.33 15.93 6.98
CA ASN A 315 7.63 15.51 7.48
C ASN A 315 8.23 14.34 6.70
N HIS A 316 7.41 13.47 6.13
CA HIS A 316 7.91 12.37 5.31
C HIS A 316 8.23 12.85 3.89
N HIS A 317 9.39 12.46 3.37
CA HIS A 317 9.88 12.94 2.07
C HIS A 317 9.04 12.49 0.86
N GLU A 318 8.29 11.42 0.99
CA GLU A 318 7.38 10.92 -0.04
C GLU A 318 5.96 11.52 0.06
N THR A 319 5.76 12.51 0.93
CA THR A 319 4.44 13.13 1.15
C THR A 319 4.56 14.65 1.08
N ALA A 320 4.05 15.25 0.02
CA ALA A 320 4.08 16.69 -0.19
C ALA A 320 3.14 17.11 -1.33
N GLY A 321 2.87 18.41 -1.45
CA GLY A 321 2.29 19.04 -2.64
C GLY A 321 0.77 18.92 -2.79
N PHE A 322 0.08 18.17 -1.95
CA PHE A 322 -1.38 18.13 -1.92
C PHE A 322 -1.91 18.82 -0.66
N PRO A 323 -3.09 19.48 -0.69
CA PRO A 323 -3.70 20.02 0.52
C PRO A 323 -4.19 18.88 1.42
N ASN A 324 -3.90 19.01 2.72
CA ASN A 324 -4.40 18.07 3.75
C ASN A 324 -5.55 18.66 4.57
N PHE A 325 -5.88 19.94 4.33
CA PHE A 325 -6.93 20.68 5.04
C PHE A 325 -7.72 21.53 4.07
N PHE A 326 -9.00 21.71 4.37
CA PHE A 326 -9.91 22.57 3.60
C PHE A 326 -10.68 23.49 4.54
N GLU A 327 -11.20 24.60 4.02
CA GLU A 327 -12.06 25.49 4.82
C GLU A 327 -13.31 24.73 5.28
N GLY A 328 -13.62 24.84 6.57
CA GLY A 328 -14.69 24.10 7.22
C GLY A 328 -14.26 22.78 7.88
N ASP A 329 -13.05 22.28 7.61
CA ASP A 329 -12.54 21.07 8.26
C ASP A 329 -12.32 21.27 9.75
N GLU A 330 -12.58 20.23 10.51
CA GLU A 330 -12.20 20.13 11.92
C GLU A 330 -10.82 19.45 12.04
N ILE A 331 -10.00 20.04 12.88
CA ILE A 331 -8.65 19.53 13.20
C ILE A 331 -8.50 19.32 14.70
N GLU A 332 -7.60 18.41 15.08
CA GLU A 332 -7.26 18.13 16.48
C GLU A 332 -5.76 17.96 16.64
N PHE A 333 -5.23 18.30 17.82
CA PHE A 333 -3.80 18.27 18.11
C PHE A 333 -3.43 17.07 18.98
N MET A 334 -2.24 16.55 18.73
CA MET A 334 -1.67 15.42 19.44
C MET A 334 -0.20 15.70 19.79
N THR A 335 0.24 15.27 20.97
CA THR A 335 1.64 15.35 21.38
C THR A 335 2.47 14.29 20.67
N LYS A 336 3.54 14.66 20.00
CA LYS A 336 4.42 13.71 19.29
C LYS A 336 5.04 12.65 20.19
N GLY A 337 5.42 12.99 21.41
CA GLY A 337 6.14 12.09 22.31
C GLY A 337 5.33 10.92 22.80
N ASN A 338 4.15 11.15 23.34
CA ASN A 338 3.29 10.11 23.90
C ASN A 338 2.06 9.81 23.05
N MET A 339 1.83 10.58 21.98
CA MET A 339 0.71 10.46 21.04
C MET A 339 -0.67 10.56 21.71
N ILE A 340 -0.75 11.38 22.76
CA ILE A 340 -2.00 11.68 23.45
C ILE A 340 -2.62 12.95 22.86
N THR A 341 -3.91 12.86 22.57
CA THR A 341 -4.72 13.98 22.10
C THR A 341 -4.75 15.10 23.14
N VAL A 342 -4.53 16.34 22.71
CA VAL A 342 -4.62 17.54 23.56
C VAL A 342 -6.09 17.84 23.85
N GLU A 343 -6.43 17.99 25.11
CA GLU A 343 -7.82 18.26 25.52
C GLU A 343 -8.32 19.61 24.98
N ASN A 344 -9.59 19.63 24.58
CA ASN A 344 -10.26 20.82 24.06
C ASN A 344 -9.53 21.48 22.89
N SER A 345 -8.82 20.69 22.07
CA SER A 345 -8.00 21.19 20.97
C SER A 345 -8.70 21.23 19.61
N VAL A 346 -9.93 20.73 19.49
CA VAL A 346 -10.69 20.75 18.22
C VAL A 346 -10.90 22.20 17.76
N ARG A 347 -10.55 22.47 16.51
CA ARG A 347 -10.68 23.77 15.84
C ARG A 347 -11.24 23.58 14.44
N THR A 348 -11.98 24.58 13.97
CA THR A 348 -12.43 24.66 12.59
C THR A 348 -11.47 25.51 11.78
N VAL A 349 -11.05 24.99 10.63
CA VAL A 349 -10.21 25.72 9.67
C VAL A 349 -11.06 26.74 8.93
N THR A 350 -10.67 28.02 8.98
CA THR A 350 -11.38 29.12 8.32
C THR A 350 -10.64 29.64 7.09
N LYS A 351 -9.35 29.33 6.94
CA LYS A 351 -8.55 29.65 5.76
C LYS A 351 -7.35 28.70 5.68
N VAL A 352 -7.03 28.29 4.45
CA VAL A 352 -5.86 27.48 4.11
C VAL A 352 -5.01 28.20 3.08
N ASP A 353 -3.71 28.35 3.33
CA ASP A 353 -2.71 28.84 2.39
C ASP A 353 -1.65 27.75 2.18
N GLY A 354 -1.46 27.30 0.95
CA GLY A 354 -0.53 26.20 0.60
C GLY A 354 -1.12 24.80 0.82
N PRO A 355 -0.35 23.75 0.45
CA PRO A 355 0.94 23.81 -0.24
C PRO A 355 0.81 24.22 -1.72
N ASP A 356 1.92 24.57 -2.37
CA ASP A 356 1.93 25.03 -3.77
C ASP A 356 1.94 23.88 -4.80
N GLY A 357 1.20 22.87 -4.54
CA GLY A 357 1.03 21.71 -5.42
C GLY A 357 -0.40 21.58 -5.93
N MET A 358 -0.79 20.34 -6.22
CA MET A 358 -2.09 20.00 -6.77
C MET A 358 -3.25 20.36 -5.83
N GLY A 359 -4.25 21.06 -6.34
CA GLY A 359 -5.52 21.31 -5.65
C GLY A 359 -5.41 22.20 -4.40
N GLY A 360 -4.26 22.80 -4.17
CA GLY A 360 -4.11 23.84 -3.17
C GLY A 360 -4.80 25.14 -3.60
N ASN A 361 -5.23 25.95 -2.65
CA ASN A 361 -5.53 27.33 -2.96
C ASN A 361 -4.22 27.98 -3.41
N MET A 362 -4.10 28.17 -4.72
CA MET A 362 -2.97 28.83 -5.38
C MET A 362 -2.93 30.33 -5.08
N GLY A 363 -3.60 30.78 -4.01
CA GLY A 363 -3.48 32.13 -3.49
C GLY A 363 -2.13 32.26 -2.79
N GLU A 364 -1.46 33.38 -2.91
CA GLU A 364 -0.27 33.85 -2.19
C GLU A 364 0.48 32.79 -1.36
N GLY A 365 0.73 31.62 -1.97
CA GLY A 365 1.29 30.45 -1.33
C GLY A 365 2.71 30.71 -0.81
N SER A 366 3.14 29.85 0.07
CA SER A 366 4.48 29.93 0.69
C SER A 366 5.62 29.62 -0.30
N GLY A 367 5.34 29.28 -1.54
CA GLY A 367 6.30 28.72 -2.49
C GLY A 367 6.81 27.32 -2.08
N SER A 368 6.10 26.62 -1.19
CA SER A 368 6.53 25.36 -0.58
C SER A 368 5.55 24.23 -0.87
N LEU A 369 6.08 23.07 -1.20
CA LEU A 369 5.29 21.84 -1.33
C LEU A 369 4.98 21.16 0.01
N THR A 370 5.69 21.53 1.06
CA THR A 370 5.60 20.85 2.37
C THR A 370 4.94 21.68 3.46
N THR A 371 4.74 22.97 3.26
CA THR A 371 4.26 23.90 4.30
C THR A 371 2.83 24.34 4.01
N ILE A 372 1.98 24.29 5.04
CA ILE A 372 0.58 24.71 4.98
C ILE A 372 0.34 25.70 6.13
N LYS A 373 -0.27 26.84 5.84
CA LYS A 373 -0.68 27.82 6.85
C LYS A 373 -2.20 27.76 7.04
N LEU A 374 -2.62 27.57 8.28
CA LEU A 374 -4.03 27.46 8.66
C LEU A 374 -4.45 28.63 9.54
N THR A 375 -5.59 29.25 9.21
CA THR A 375 -6.29 30.16 10.12
C THR A 375 -7.48 29.42 10.74
N LEU A 376 -7.70 29.61 12.03
CA LEU A 376 -8.65 28.84 12.84
C LEU A 376 -9.74 29.73 13.42
N ASP A 377 -10.89 29.16 13.68
CA ASP A 377 -12.06 29.83 14.27
C ASP A 377 -11.77 30.46 15.65
N LYS A 378 -10.90 29.85 16.44
CA LYS A 378 -10.51 30.29 17.80
C LYS A 378 -9.08 29.88 18.12
N ALA A 379 -8.52 30.51 19.15
CA ALA A 379 -7.16 30.25 19.62
C ALA A 379 -6.97 28.79 20.03
N ILE A 380 -5.84 28.18 19.65
CA ILE A 380 -5.48 26.82 20.08
C ILE A 380 -5.03 26.83 21.56
N PRO A 381 -5.15 25.68 22.28
CA PRO A 381 -4.74 25.57 23.67
C PRO A 381 -3.29 25.98 23.90
N ALA A 382 -3.02 26.55 25.08
CA ALA A 382 -1.70 27.00 25.46
C ALA A 382 -0.64 25.90 25.46
N ASP A 383 -1.08 24.67 25.71
CA ASP A 383 -0.24 23.46 25.76
C ASP A 383 0.30 23.04 24.39
N VAL A 384 -0.34 23.45 23.30
CA VAL A 384 0.17 23.18 21.96
C VAL A 384 1.42 23.98 21.68
N GLN A 385 2.52 23.32 21.38
CA GLN A 385 3.85 23.89 21.19
C GLN A 385 4.45 23.49 19.84
N VAL A 386 5.24 24.40 19.28
CA VAL A 386 5.99 24.20 18.03
C VAL A 386 6.93 23.00 18.15
N ASN A 387 6.98 22.17 17.10
CA ASN A 387 7.78 20.95 16.95
C ASN A 387 7.51 19.84 17.98
N GLN A 388 6.60 20.05 18.93
CA GLN A 388 6.22 19.04 19.92
C GLN A 388 4.84 18.43 19.64
N HIS A 389 4.06 19.06 18.78
CA HIS A 389 2.70 18.64 18.44
C HIS A 389 2.53 18.43 16.94
N VAL A 390 1.69 17.49 16.62
CA VAL A 390 1.15 17.27 15.29
C VAL A 390 -0.33 17.61 15.27
N VAL A 391 -0.85 17.87 14.08
CA VAL A 391 -2.26 18.11 13.83
C VAL A 391 -2.80 17.06 12.86
N GLU A 392 -3.99 16.57 13.14
CA GLU A 392 -4.76 15.66 12.31
C GLU A 392 -6.00 16.36 11.76
N ASN A 393 -6.33 16.12 10.49
CA ASN A 393 -7.62 16.49 9.94
C ASN A 393 -8.65 15.41 10.34
N ILE A 394 -9.51 15.72 11.30
CA ILE A 394 -10.49 14.76 11.83
C ILE A 394 -11.80 14.72 11.04
N THR A 395 -12.01 15.63 10.09
CA THR A 395 -13.10 15.55 9.12
C THR A 395 -12.88 14.41 8.13
N TYR A 396 -11.63 14.21 7.71
CA TYR A 396 -11.25 13.17 6.78
C TYR A 396 -10.76 11.90 7.50
N THR A 397 -11.68 11.27 8.20
CA THR A 397 -11.48 9.98 8.89
C THR A 397 -12.67 9.07 8.57
N PRO A 398 -12.49 7.96 7.83
CA PRO A 398 -13.58 7.11 7.38
C PRO A 398 -14.01 6.08 8.43
N ALA A 399 -15.25 5.62 8.36
CA ALA A 399 -15.63 4.31 8.87
C ALA A 399 -15.07 3.23 7.93
N VAL A 400 -14.69 2.06 8.47
CA VAL A 400 -14.04 1.00 7.69
C VAL A 400 -14.72 -0.33 7.91
N ASN A 401 -15.09 -1.01 6.81
CA ASN A 401 -15.61 -2.37 6.83
C ASN A 401 -14.78 -3.22 5.86
N ILE A 402 -14.09 -4.25 6.37
CA ILE A 402 -13.32 -5.20 5.57
C ILE A 402 -13.85 -6.59 5.89
N SER A 403 -14.48 -7.24 4.92
CA SER A 403 -15.17 -8.51 5.16
C SER A 403 -15.04 -9.49 4.01
N ASN A 404 -15.06 -10.79 4.36
CA ASN A 404 -15.07 -11.91 3.42
C ASN A 404 -13.86 -11.92 2.45
N CYS A 405 -12.75 -11.31 2.84
CA CYS A 405 -11.55 -11.18 2.03
C CYS A 405 -10.52 -12.27 2.34
N GLU A 406 -9.64 -12.51 1.38
CA GLU A 406 -8.54 -13.45 1.48
C GLU A 406 -7.21 -12.74 1.25
N PHE A 407 -6.30 -12.85 2.23
CA PHE A 407 -4.96 -12.27 2.19
C PHE A 407 -3.95 -13.41 2.11
N LYS A 408 -3.10 -13.43 1.07
CA LYS A 408 -2.17 -14.52 0.80
C LYS A 408 -0.75 -14.00 0.59
N GLU A 409 0.23 -14.69 1.18
CA GLU A 409 1.65 -14.50 0.87
C GLU A 409 2.10 -13.05 0.96
N VAL A 410 1.80 -12.40 2.08
CA VAL A 410 2.06 -10.98 2.31
C VAL A 410 3.43 -10.79 2.97
N PRO A 411 4.34 -9.99 2.38
CA PRO A 411 5.69 -9.78 2.91
C PRO A 411 5.72 -8.84 4.12
N THR A 412 4.65 -8.12 4.37
CA THR A 412 4.51 -7.11 5.42
C THR A 412 3.26 -7.39 6.26
N ARG A 413 2.42 -6.40 6.51
CA ARG A 413 1.16 -6.50 7.26
C ARG A 413 -0.01 -6.74 6.31
N GLY A 414 -1.00 -7.52 6.75
CA GLY A 414 -2.20 -7.79 5.94
C GLY A 414 -3.11 -6.56 5.84
N ILE A 415 -3.48 -5.99 6.98
CA ILE A 415 -4.27 -4.76 7.08
C ILE A 415 -3.57 -3.81 8.05
N LEU A 416 -3.25 -2.62 7.59
CA LEU A 416 -2.90 -1.48 8.42
C LEU A 416 -4.09 -0.51 8.43
N VAL A 417 -4.63 -0.21 9.60
CA VAL A 417 -5.80 0.66 9.72
C VAL A 417 -5.75 1.55 10.94
N THR A 418 -5.83 2.85 10.71
CA THR A 418 -5.80 3.88 11.75
C THR A 418 -6.83 4.96 11.45
N THR A 419 -8.00 4.90 12.05
CA THR A 419 -9.07 5.90 11.93
C THR A 419 -9.88 6.00 13.23
N ARG A 420 -10.45 7.16 13.50
CA ARG A 420 -11.27 7.44 14.68
C ARG A 420 -12.69 6.91 14.59
N LYS A 421 -13.16 6.61 13.40
CA LYS A 421 -14.51 6.11 13.14
C LYS A 421 -14.57 4.59 13.36
N PRO A 422 -15.76 4.01 13.43
CA PRO A 422 -15.87 2.57 13.61
C PRO A 422 -15.13 1.75 12.56
N ILE A 423 -14.40 0.72 13.00
CA ILE A 423 -13.69 -0.24 12.18
C ILE A 423 -14.26 -1.63 12.44
N VAL A 424 -14.67 -2.32 11.38
CA VAL A 424 -15.10 -3.72 11.43
C VAL A 424 -14.24 -4.54 10.46
N ILE A 425 -13.56 -5.56 10.99
CA ILE A 425 -12.76 -6.52 10.20
C ILE A 425 -13.31 -7.91 10.53
N GLU A 426 -14.01 -8.53 9.57
CA GLU A 426 -14.73 -9.75 9.86
C GLU A 426 -14.74 -10.78 8.73
N ASN A 427 -14.79 -12.06 9.11
CA ASN A 427 -14.90 -13.19 8.19
C ASN A 427 -13.77 -13.27 7.14
N ASN A 428 -12.60 -12.71 7.43
CA ASN A 428 -11.45 -12.72 6.54
C ASN A 428 -10.53 -13.90 6.83
N THR A 429 -9.74 -14.29 5.83
CA THR A 429 -8.67 -15.28 5.97
C THR A 429 -7.32 -14.61 5.72
N PHE A 430 -6.40 -14.75 6.67
CA PHE A 430 -5.01 -14.29 6.58
C PHE A 430 -4.11 -15.51 6.51
N ASP A 431 -3.46 -15.74 5.37
CA ASP A 431 -2.67 -16.92 5.11
C ASP A 431 -1.26 -16.55 4.60
N GLY A 432 -0.23 -16.85 5.37
CA GLY A 432 1.16 -16.56 5.00
C GLY A 432 1.58 -15.11 5.19
N MET A 433 1.29 -14.51 6.37
CA MET A 433 1.74 -13.17 6.72
C MET A 433 3.16 -13.18 7.28
N SER A 434 4.09 -12.40 6.70
CA SER A 434 5.45 -12.27 7.24
C SER A 434 5.51 -11.40 8.50
N MET A 435 4.65 -10.40 8.58
CA MET A 435 4.43 -9.56 9.76
C MET A 435 3.01 -9.81 10.30
N ALA A 436 2.40 -8.82 10.96
CA ALA A 436 1.07 -8.98 11.53
C ALA A 436 -0.01 -9.09 10.45
N GLY A 437 -1.02 -9.94 10.68
CA GLY A 437 -2.21 -9.98 9.85
C GLY A 437 -3.00 -8.69 9.92
N ILE A 438 -3.16 -8.14 11.14
CA ILE A 438 -3.79 -6.83 11.37
C ILE A 438 -2.86 -5.99 12.23
N TYR A 439 -2.52 -4.79 11.76
CA TYR A 439 -1.69 -3.83 12.46
C TYR A 439 -2.46 -2.53 12.68
N ILE A 440 -2.56 -2.12 13.94
CA ILE A 440 -3.13 -0.85 14.37
C ILE A 440 -1.99 -0.02 14.92
N SER A 441 -1.59 1.01 14.17
CA SER A 441 -0.52 1.91 14.54
C SER A 441 -1.08 3.25 15.05
N ASP A 442 -0.50 4.29 14.77
CA ASP A 442 -0.64 5.73 14.87
C ASP A 442 0.78 6.29 14.93
N ASP A 443 1.22 6.99 13.90
CA ASP A 443 2.64 7.29 13.70
C ASP A 443 2.91 8.78 13.50
N ALA A 444 3.57 9.39 14.47
CA ALA A 444 4.09 10.75 14.37
C ALA A 444 5.64 10.81 14.38
N GLN A 445 6.33 9.70 14.06
CA GLN A 445 7.78 9.57 14.11
C GLN A 445 8.42 9.25 12.76
N GLY A 446 7.82 8.36 11.97
CA GLY A 446 8.35 7.85 10.72
C GLY A 446 7.54 8.28 9.51
N TRP A 447 6.44 7.58 9.24
CA TRP A 447 5.58 7.83 8.09
C TRP A 447 4.57 8.97 8.27
N TYR A 448 4.31 9.36 9.51
CA TYR A 448 3.30 10.37 9.87
C TYR A 448 1.88 9.99 9.44
N GLU A 449 1.59 8.70 9.49
CA GLU A 449 0.27 8.15 9.23
C GLU A 449 -0.59 8.25 10.49
N SER A 450 -1.68 9.03 10.42
CA SER A 450 -2.50 9.37 11.57
C SER A 450 -3.72 8.45 11.67
N GLY A 451 -4.09 8.18 12.81
CA GLY A 451 -5.24 8.38 13.60
C GLY A 451 -5.34 7.37 14.75
N PRO A 452 -5.59 7.80 15.97
CA PRO A 452 -5.90 6.91 17.06
C PRO A 452 -7.26 6.22 16.84
N VAL A 453 -7.32 4.90 17.03
CA VAL A 453 -8.58 4.18 16.90
C VAL A 453 -9.44 4.34 18.15
N ARG A 454 -10.78 4.35 17.98
CA ARG A 454 -11.76 4.58 19.05
C ARG A 454 -12.86 3.53 19.17
N ASP A 455 -13.11 2.76 18.11
CA ASP A 455 -14.09 1.66 18.13
C ASP A 455 -13.70 0.64 17.04
N VAL A 456 -13.12 -0.47 17.46
CA VAL A 456 -12.64 -1.54 16.56
C VAL A 456 -13.29 -2.86 16.93
N THR A 457 -13.82 -3.55 15.94
CA THR A 457 -14.29 -4.93 16.07
C THR A 457 -13.60 -5.84 15.07
N ILE A 458 -12.82 -6.78 15.57
CA ILE A 458 -12.13 -7.83 14.82
C ILE A 458 -12.79 -9.15 15.16
N ARG A 459 -13.56 -9.74 14.22
CA ARG A 459 -14.35 -10.93 14.53
C ARG A 459 -14.40 -11.97 13.43
N ASN A 460 -14.46 -13.25 13.84
CA ASN A 460 -14.66 -14.39 12.95
C ASN A 460 -13.61 -14.51 11.83
N ASN A 461 -12.42 -13.95 12.02
CA ASN A 461 -11.32 -14.09 11.07
C ASN A 461 -10.53 -15.37 11.36
N THR A 462 -9.86 -15.88 10.33
CA THR A 462 -8.94 -17.01 10.43
C THR A 462 -7.53 -16.55 10.07
N PHE A 463 -6.55 -16.90 10.92
CA PHE A 463 -5.13 -16.59 10.71
C PHE A 463 -4.35 -17.89 10.65
N THR A 464 -3.55 -18.07 9.62
CA THR A 464 -2.73 -19.29 9.41
C THR A 464 -1.38 -18.94 8.78
N ARG A 465 -0.38 -19.79 9.01
CA ARG A 465 0.98 -19.68 8.43
C ARG A 465 1.66 -18.31 8.63
N GLY A 466 1.39 -17.60 9.73
CA GLY A 466 1.98 -16.29 10.00
C GLY A 466 3.31 -16.38 10.76
N ASN A 467 4.29 -15.55 10.41
CA ASN A 467 5.60 -15.50 11.06
C ASN A 467 5.65 -14.61 12.31
N ALA A 468 4.73 -13.67 12.45
CA ALA A 468 4.66 -12.73 13.57
C ALA A 468 3.36 -12.89 14.36
N GLN A 469 3.10 -11.99 15.31
CA GLN A 469 1.81 -11.92 15.98
C GLN A 469 0.68 -11.65 14.99
N ALA A 470 -0.45 -12.35 15.13
CA ALA A 470 -1.56 -12.21 14.19
C ALA A 470 -2.20 -10.82 14.24
N ILE A 471 -2.31 -10.24 15.45
CA ILE A 471 -2.83 -8.87 15.68
C ILE A 471 -1.78 -8.09 16.48
N PHE A 472 -1.39 -6.94 15.95
CA PHE A 472 -0.40 -6.07 16.54
C PHE A 472 -0.96 -4.66 16.70
N ILE A 473 -0.95 -4.13 17.92
CA ILE A 473 -1.43 -2.80 18.26
C ILE A 473 -0.26 -2.04 18.88
N GLU A 474 0.36 -1.16 18.10
CA GLU A 474 1.55 -0.44 18.54
C GLU A 474 1.62 0.96 17.94
N PRO A 475 1.16 1.98 18.66
CA PRO A 475 1.45 3.36 18.29
C PRO A 475 2.95 3.62 18.44
N THR A 476 3.52 4.48 17.56
CA THR A 476 4.96 4.78 17.56
C THR A 476 5.35 5.82 18.62
N ASN A 477 4.71 5.78 19.79
CA ASN A 477 4.97 6.71 20.88
C ASN A 477 6.26 6.35 21.63
N PRO A 478 7.34 7.19 21.55
CA PRO A 478 8.60 6.93 22.25
C PRO A 478 8.46 7.05 23.78
N THR A 479 7.47 7.80 24.26
CA THR A 479 7.12 7.88 25.68
C THR A 479 5.70 7.37 25.92
N VAL A 480 5.52 6.60 26.99
CA VAL A 480 4.21 6.05 27.36
C VAL A 480 3.60 6.90 28.46
N SER A 481 2.35 7.36 28.27
CA SER A 481 1.57 7.97 29.34
C SER A 481 1.09 6.89 30.31
N THR A 482 1.14 7.18 31.61
CA THR A 482 0.57 6.32 32.66
C THR A 482 -0.90 6.61 32.95
N GLU A 483 -1.42 7.72 32.44
CA GLU A 483 -2.78 8.22 32.74
C GLU A 483 -3.75 8.03 31.57
N LYS A 484 -3.25 8.08 30.34
CA LYS A 484 -4.06 8.03 29.12
C LYS A 484 -3.44 7.06 28.09
N THR A 485 -4.29 6.48 27.28
CA THR A 485 -3.90 5.58 26.19
C THR A 485 -4.12 6.24 24.82
N VAL A 486 -3.35 5.79 23.83
CA VAL A 486 -3.50 6.27 22.45
C VAL A 486 -4.80 5.73 21.85
N HIS A 487 -5.05 4.43 22.00
CA HIS A 487 -6.21 3.74 21.45
C HIS A 487 -7.25 3.39 22.50
N SER A 488 -8.48 3.14 22.08
CA SER A 488 -9.56 2.69 22.97
C SER A 488 -10.59 1.82 22.27
N ASN A 489 -11.32 1.01 23.08
CA ASN A 489 -12.48 0.21 22.68
C ASN A 489 -12.18 -0.77 21.52
N ILE A 490 -11.25 -1.69 21.72
CA ILE A 490 -10.90 -2.72 20.75
C ILE A 490 -11.47 -4.06 21.18
N LYS A 491 -12.30 -4.68 20.33
CA LYS A 491 -12.98 -5.94 20.57
C LYS A 491 -12.48 -7.01 19.59
N ILE A 492 -11.81 -8.04 20.11
CA ILE A 492 -11.27 -9.16 19.33
C ILE A 492 -12.02 -10.41 19.78
N LYS A 493 -12.94 -10.93 18.94
CA LYS A 493 -13.84 -12.01 19.35
C LYS A 493 -14.15 -13.01 18.25
N GLY A 494 -14.24 -14.30 18.63
CA GLY A 494 -14.67 -15.37 17.72
C GLY A 494 -13.69 -15.70 16.60
N ASN A 495 -12.45 -15.20 16.66
CA ASN A 495 -11.42 -15.47 15.65
C ASN A 495 -10.78 -16.84 15.89
N THR A 496 -10.22 -17.42 14.84
CA THR A 496 -9.45 -18.67 14.88
C THR A 496 -8.01 -18.39 14.47
N PHE A 497 -7.07 -18.80 15.33
CA PHE A 497 -5.64 -18.61 15.13
C PHE A 497 -4.95 -19.98 15.05
N PHE A 498 -4.31 -20.26 13.93
CA PHE A 498 -3.37 -21.34 13.77
C PHE A 498 -1.96 -20.74 13.78
N THR A 499 -1.19 -20.97 14.83
CA THR A 499 0.08 -20.29 15.02
C THR A 499 1.14 -21.20 15.63
N TYR A 500 2.35 -21.09 15.13
CA TYR A 500 3.56 -21.60 15.80
C TYR A 500 4.27 -20.51 16.62
N ASN A 501 3.95 -19.24 16.36
CA ASN A 501 4.46 -18.13 17.15
C ASN A 501 3.82 -18.14 18.56
N LYS A 502 4.57 -17.70 19.56
CA LYS A 502 4.09 -17.63 20.94
C LYS A 502 3.09 -16.50 21.20
N ARG A 503 2.99 -15.53 20.29
CA ARG A 503 2.15 -14.33 20.44
C ARG A 503 1.08 -14.28 19.36
N VAL A 504 -0.17 -14.33 19.77
CA VAL A 504 -1.34 -14.12 18.91
C VAL A 504 -1.70 -12.65 18.87
N LEU A 505 -1.65 -11.99 20.01
CA LEU A 505 -1.93 -10.57 20.21
C LEU A 505 -0.76 -9.92 20.93
N ASP A 506 -0.31 -8.79 20.43
CA ASP A 506 0.55 -7.85 21.13
C ASP A 506 -0.12 -6.48 21.11
N ALA A 507 -0.29 -5.85 22.27
CA ALA A 507 -1.06 -4.62 22.40
C ALA A 507 -0.41 -3.63 23.36
N LYS A 508 -0.21 -2.41 22.89
CA LYS A 508 0.37 -1.30 23.63
C LYS A 508 -0.57 -0.09 23.61
N SER A 509 -0.71 0.58 24.76
CA SER A 509 -1.43 1.84 24.90
C SER A 509 -2.90 1.78 24.44
N VAL A 510 -3.63 0.79 24.96
CA VAL A 510 -5.06 0.57 24.67
C VAL A 510 -5.87 0.58 25.95
N ASP A 511 -6.94 1.38 25.98
CA ASP A 511 -7.99 1.32 26.98
C ASP A 511 -9.17 0.49 26.48
N ASN A 512 -9.82 -0.29 27.36
CA ASN A 512 -10.96 -1.14 27.05
C ASN A 512 -10.69 -2.13 25.90
N LEU A 513 -9.66 -2.98 26.08
CA LEU A 513 -9.33 -4.09 25.18
C LEU A 513 -10.08 -5.36 25.60
N THR A 514 -10.85 -5.93 24.68
CA THR A 514 -11.55 -7.22 24.89
C THR A 514 -10.97 -8.30 23.96
N PHE A 515 -10.49 -9.41 24.52
CA PHE A 515 -10.09 -10.61 23.79
C PHE A 515 -10.92 -11.78 24.27
N LYS A 516 -11.95 -12.22 23.51
CA LYS A 516 -12.98 -13.14 24.01
C LYS A 516 -13.47 -14.13 22.95
N ASN A 517 -13.72 -15.38 23.39
CA ASN A 517 -14.28 -16.44 22.53
C ASN A 517 -13.44 -16.73 21.27
N ASN A 518 -12.14 -16.48 21.32
CA ASN A 518 -11.23 -16.82 20.25
C ASN A 518 -10.71 -18.26 20.43
N LYS A 519 -10.39 -18.92 19.31
CA LYS A 519 -9.80 -20.26 19.31
C LYS A 519 -8.33 -20.15 18.87
N ILE A 520 -7.44 -20.76 19.64
CA ILE A 520 -6.00 -20.76 19.36
C ILE A 520 -5.55 -22.21 19.25
N TYR A 521 -5.03 -22.56 18.08
CA TYR A 521 -4.47 -23.87 17.78
C TYR A 521 -2.98 -23.72 17.52
N ARG A 522 -2.20 -24.66 18.05
CA ARG A 522 -0.82 -24.78 17.65
C ARG A 522 -0.75 -25.28 16.21
N GLN A 523 0.02 -24.61 15.40
CA GLN A 523 0.40 -25.07 14.07
C GLN A 523 1.92 -25.26 14.10
N ASP A 524 2.37 -26.46 13.80
CA ASP A 524 3.80 -26.69 13.68
C ASP A 524 4.33 -26.06 12.39
N PRO A 525 5.60 -25.62 12.36
CA PRO A 525 6.20 -25.06 11.16
C PRO A 525 6.06 -26.04 9.99
N ILE A 526 5.76 -25.51 8.81
CA ILE A 526 5.73 -26.31 7.59
C ILE A 526 7.16 -26.68 7.24
N ASN A 527 7.44 -27.97 7.05
CA ASN A 527 8.75 -28.43 6.59
C ASN A 527 9.00 -27.97 5.15
N GLY A 528 10.28 -27.92 4.73
CA GLY A 528 10.66 -27.51 3.39
C GLY A 528 10.10 -28.38 2.24
N ASP A 529 9.48 -29.52 2.56
CA ASP A 529 8.75 -30.39 1.62
C ASP A 529 7.24 -30.15 1.63
N GLY A 530 6.77 -29.14 2.39
CA GLY A 530 5.35 -28.81 2.50
C GLY A 530 4.56 -29.66 3.50
N SER A 531 5.21 -30.62 4.20
CA SER A 531 4.56 -31.41 5.24
C SER A 531 4.51 -30.66 6.57
N LEU A 532 3.47 -30.90 7.37
CA LEU A 532 3.41 -30.46 8.76
C LEU A 532 4.27 -31.35 9.65
N SER A 533 5.10 -30.76 10.48
CA SER A 533 5.94 -31.49 11.46
C SER A 533 5.15 -31.99 12.66
#